data_da98d7632d4a33a0d0dabcff91f5c604
#
_entry.id   da98d7632d4a33a0d0dabcff91f5c604
#
_cell.length_a   1.000
_cell.length_b   1.000
_cell.length_c   1.000
_cell.angle_alpha   90.00
_cell.angle_beta   90.00
_cell.angle_gamma   90.00
#
_symmetry.space_group_name_H-M   'P 1'
#
loop_
_entity.id
_entity.type
_entity.pdbx_description
1 polymer ?
#
loop_
_entity_poly.entity_id
_entity_poly.type
_entity_poly.pdbx_seq_one_letter_code
_entity_poly.pdbx_strand_id
1 'polypeptide(L)'
;NKYAQKGGYFFFPNQTYYPLTVGGQNLFTISPLGISGNGIGITNDPANPFMDASGSSNVLIKIYDDADKLVASYPVNGYNQTPAANQTMVWSGRYSEEQLGNYIPRDVSTNNDLYIVEYAELAYMNNSRDYAYEGTIYAPVDSFYGRGNISTIGKETTLKLGQFAIETTNEELKGLLDVGVKVIVEHQYAQESVNTLESVTGYHTNHVKNGEYLPLREGDSYNSNTRPRSIFGIKEDGTYFLMTTRDKLDTSLGGTTYTETNAILDYYDAYTAYQDDGGGSVTAIYRNNSGSFDVVSESCDPGVTERNI
;
A
#
# COMPACT_ATOMS: atom_id res chain seq x y z
N ASN A 1 -20.28 6.24 1.33
CA ASN A 1 -19.32 7.09 2.03
C ASN A 1 -19.48 8.53 1.55
N LYS A 2 -19.56 9.49 2.50
CA LYS A 2 -19.71 10.93 2.20
C LYS A 2 -18.38 11.67 2.14
N TYR A 3 -17.32 11.07 2.67
CA TYR A 3 -16.01 11.66 2.76
C TYR A 3 -14.97 10.67 2.25
N ALA A 4 -13.96 11.19 1.61
CA ALA A 4 -12.73 10.48 1.30
C ALA A 4 -11.54 11.38 1.64
N GLN A 5 -10.53 10.77 2.15
CA GLN A 5 -9.26 11.39 2.49
C GLN A 5 -8.20 10.53 1.82
N LYS A 6 -7.20 11.18 1.30
CA LYS A 6 -6.07 10.53 0.70
C LYS A 6 -4.91 10.58 1.66
N GLY A 7 -4.29 9.44 1.84
CA GLY A 7 -3.15 9.24 2.70
C GLY A 7 -2.52 7.89 2.43
N GLY A 8 -1.29 7.75 2.78
CA GLY A 8 -0.45 6.61 2.47
C GLY A 8 0.75 7.05 1.65
N TYR A 9 1.87 6.44 1.91
CA TYR A 9 3.10 6.77 1.19
C TYR A 9 3.25 5.83 0.01
N PHE A 10 2.95 6.34 -1.19
CA PHE A 10 3.49 5.79 -2.42
C PHE A 10 4.72 6.61 -2.80
N PHE A 11 5.88 6.03 -2.76
CA PHE A 11 7.06 6.65 -3.32
C PHE A 11 7.15 6.31 -4.80
N PHE A 12 7.50 7.30 -5.59
CA PHE A 12 7.79 7.11 -6.99
C PHE A 12 8.91 6.08 -7.20
N PRO A 13 8.69 5.17 -8.13
CA PRO A 13 7.48 4.87 -8.81
C PRO A 13 6.80 3.62 -8.24
N ASN A 14 5.72 3.77 -7.53
CA ASN A 14 4.81 2.68 -7.21
C ASN A 14 5.27 1.70 -6.12
N GLN A 15 5.94 2.16 -5.10
CA GLN A 15 6.23 1.37 -3.90
C GLN A 15 5.37 1.85 -2.74
N THR A 16 4.68 0.94 -2.07
CA THR A 16 4.11 1.24 -0.77
C THR A 16 5.16 1.06 0.30
N TYR A 17 5.47 2.12 1.04
CA TYR A 17 6.39 2.05 2.17
C TYR A 17 5.72 1.56 3.43
N TYR A 18 4.40 1.62 3.47
CA TYR A 18 3.58 1.31 4.62
C TYR A 18 2.64 0.16 4.32
N PRO A 19 2.23 -0.57 5.35
CA PRO A 19 1.18 -1.57 5.24
C PRO A 19 -0.08 -0.99 4.60
N LEU A 20 -0.64 -1.70 3.65
CA LEU A 20 -1.89 -1.33 3.00
C LEU A 20 -2.72 -2.58 2.72
N THR A 21 -3.95 -2.58 3.19
CA THR A 21 -4.96 -3.61 2.87
C THR A 21 -6.25 -2.92 2.47
N VAL A 22 -6.81 -3.32 1.35
CA VAL A 22 -8.07 -2.79 0.83
C VAL A 22 -8.98 -3.96 0.45
N GLY A 23 -10.18 -4.01 1.04
CA GLY A 23 -11.12 -5.09 0.79
C GLY A 23 -10.58 -6.48 1.14
N GLY A 24 -9.77 -6.59 2.18
CA GLY A 24 -9.11 -7.83 2.60
C GLY A 24 -7.90 -8.26 1.76
N GLN A 25 -7.49 -7.45 0.78
CA GLN A 25 -6.31 -7.72 -0.05
C GLN A 25 -5.11 -6.90 0.43
N ASN A 26 -4.01 -7.57 0.73
CA ASN A 26 -2.76 -6.93 1.12
C ASN A 26 -2.04 -6.38 -0.11
N LEU A 27 -1.86 -5.06 -0.17
CA LEU A 27 -1.35 -4.32 -1.34
C LEU A 27 -0.03 -3.60 -1.02
N PHE A 28 0.86 -4.20 -0.27
CA PHE A 28 2.12 -3.56 0.01
C PHE A 28 3.28 -4.23 -0.71
N THR A 29 4.26 -3.43 -1.09
CA THR A 29 5.46 -3.92 -1.74
C THR A 29 6.45 -4.47 -0.72
N ILE A 30 7.18 -5.49 -1.10
CA ILE A 30 8.43 -5.79 -0.45
C ILE A 30 9.51 -4.96 -1.11
N SER A 31 9.95 -3.96 -0.40
CA SER A 31 11.28 -3.43 -0.63
C SER A 31 12.30 -4.52 -0.24
N PRO A 32 13.40 -4.71 -0.97
CA PRO A 32 14.51 -5.53 -0.48
C PRO A 32 15.06 -5.03 0.87
N LEU A 33 14.65 -3.85 1.31
CA LEU A 33 14.99 -3.26 2.61
C LEU A 33 13.98 -3.63 3.71
N GLY A 34 12.92 -4.39 3.39
CA GLY A 34 11.83 -4.71 4.30
C GLY A 34 10.85 -3.53 4.47
N ILE A 35 9.58 -3.83 4.71
CA ILE A 35 8.63 -2.81 5.15
C ILE A 35 8.85 -2.62 6.64
N SER A 36 9.37 -1.46 7.01
CA SER A 36 9.52 -1.05 8.40
C SER A 36 8.57 0.09 8.77
N GLY A 37 7.49 0.24 8.02
CA GLY A 37 6.50 1.29 8.25
C GLY A 37 5.54 0.96 9.38
N ASN A 38 5.03 2.01 10.02
CA ASN A 38 3.93 1.87 10.96
C ASN A 38 2.64 1.59 10.19
N GLY A 39 1.87 0.61 10.63
CA GLY A 39 0.58 0.27 10.07
C GLY A 39 -0.50 0.20 11.13
N ILE A 40 -1.72 0.53 10.76
CA ILE A 40 -2.89 0.43 11.60
C ILE A 40 -4.02 -0.23 10.83
N GLY A 41 -4.57 -1.28 11.40
CA GLY A 41 -5.76 -1.95 10.89
C GLY A 41 -7.02 -1.39 11.53
N ILE A 42 -8.07 -1.28 10.75
CA ILE A 42 -9.41 -0.89 11.22
C ILE A 42 -10.19 -2.16 11.51
N THR A 43 -10.66 -2.30 12.73
CA THR A 43 -11.43 -3.47 13.17
C THR A 43 -12.92 -3.19 13.16
N ASN A 44 -13.72 -4.25 13.23
CA ASN A 44 -15.16 -4.15 13.45
C ASN A 44 -15.53 -4.19 14.96
N ASP A 45 -14.55 -4.18 15.86
CA ASP A 45 -14.77 -4.15 17.30
C ASP A 45 -14.78 -2.71 17.82
N PRO A 46 -15.94 -2.18 18.25
CA PRO A 46 -16.01 -0.82 18.78
C PRO A 46 -15.16 -0.58 20.05
N ALA A 47 -14.86 -1.64 20.81
CA ALA A 47 -14.03 -1.53 21.99
C ALA A 47 -12.53 -1.45 21.67
N ASN A 48 -12.13 -2.00 20.50
CA ASN A 48 -10.76 -1.98 19.99
C ASN A 48 -10.75 -1.62 18.52
N PRO A 49 -11.11 -0.40 18.16
CA PRO A 49 -11.36 -0.01 16.76
C PRO A 49 -10.12 -0.01 15.88
N PHE A 50 -8.95 -0.02 16.50
CA PHE A 50 -7.67 -0.02 15.80
C PHE A 50 -6.77 -1.17 16.29
N MET A 51 -6.13 -1.83 15.34
CA MET A 51 -5.15 -2.90 15.58
C MET A 51 -3.80 -2.49 14.99
N ASP A 52 -2.75 -2.61 15.78
CA ASP A 52 -1.38 -2.37 15.28
C ASP A 52 -1.05 -3.39 14.18
N ALA A 53 -0.72 -2.88 13.02
CA ALA A 53 -0.31 -3.62 11.84
C ALA A 53 1.15 -3.31 11.47
N SER A 54 1.89 -2.68 12.38
CA SER A 54 3.30 -2.38 12.18
C SER A 54 4.15 -3.65 12.24
N GLY A 55 5.26 -3.65 11.56
CA GLY A 55 6.23 -4.74 11.63
C GLY A 55 6.55 -5.37 10.26
N SER A 56 7.11 -6.55 10.31
CA SER A 56 7.52 -7.28 9.11
C SER A 56 6.32 -7.90 8.40
N SER A 57 6.43 -7.97 7.09
CA SER A 57 5.54 -8.75 6.25
C SER A 57 6.31 -9.87 5.57
N ASN A 58 5.59 -10.92 5.22
CA ASN A 58 6.08 -12.00 4.41
C ASN A 58 5.37 -11.97 3.06
N VAL A 59 6.05 -12.44 2.02
CA VAL A 59 5.39 -12.76 0.76
C VAL A 59 5.46 -14.24 0.55
N LEU A 60 4.34 -14.80 0.16
CA LEU A 60 4.18 -16.22 -0.07
C LEU A 60 3.78 -16.47 -1.51
N ILE A 61 4.33 -17.51 -2.09
CA ILE A 61 3.76 -18.16 -3.27
C ILE A 61 2.85 -19.27 -2.75
N LYS A 62 1.58 -19.17 -3.09
CA LYS A 62 0.57 -20.18 -2.79
C LYS A 62 0.19 -20.92 -4.06
N ILE A 63 0.13 -22.23 -3.98
CA ILE A 63 -0.19 -23.12 -5.09
C ILE A 63 -1.55 -23.74 -4.81
N TYR A 64 -2.41 -23.75 -5.82
CA TYR A 64 -3.77 -24.27 -5.74
C TYR A 64 -3.99 -25.38 -6.76
N ASP A 65 -4.84 -26.34 -6.40
CA ASP A 65 -5.33 -27.35 -7.32
C ASP A 65 -6.51 -26.83 -8.16
N ASP A 66 -6.99 -27.67 -9.08
CA ASP A 66 -8.10 -27.36 -9.97
C ASP A 66 -9.44 -27.11 -9.23
N ALA A 67 -9.55 -27.52 -7.98
CA ALA A 67 -10.69 -27.26 -7.10
C ALA A 67 -10.54 -26.01 -6.24
N ASP A 68 -9.55 -25.16 -6.53
CA ASP A 68 -9.20 -23.95 -5.74
C ASP A 68 -8.80 -24.24 -4.29
N LYS A 69 -8.32 -25.44 -4.02
CA LYS A 69 -7.80 -25.80 -2.70
C LYS A 69 -6.31 -25.53 -2.63
N LEU A 70 -5.88 -24.88 -1.55
CA LEU A 70 -4.46 -24.62 -1.27
C LEU A 70 -3.71 -25.96 -1.11
N VAL A 71 -2.71 -26.18 -1.95
CA VAL A 71 -1.83 -27.35 -1.95
C VAL A 71 -0.58 -27.08 -1.12
N ALA A 72 0.05 -25.94 -1.35
CA ALA A 72 1.30 -25.57 -0.69
C ALA A 72 1.50 -24.06 -0.62
N SER A 73 2.39 -23.63 0.27
CA SER A 73 2.78 -22.23 0.44
C SER A 73 4.28 -22.14 0.73
N TYR A 74 4.97 -21.28 -0.01
CA TYR A 74 6.42 -21.11 0.09
C TYR A 74 6.77 -19.62 0.21
N PRO A 75 7.79 -19.25 0.99
CA PRO A 75 8.22 -17.87 1.09
C PRO A 75 8.87 -17.37 -0.20
N VAL A 76 8.62 -16.11 -0.55
CA VAL A 76 9.41 -15.35 -1.51
C VAL A 76 10.60 -14.76 -0.76
N ASN A 77 11.81 -15.02 -1.25
CA ASN A 77 13.05 -14.57 -0.61
C ASN A 77 13.57 -13.25 -1.18
N GLY A 78 13.03 -12.81 -2.31
CA GLY A 78 13.41 -11.55 -2.92
C GLY A 78 12.83 -11.35 -4.33
N TYR A 79 13.21 -10.23 -4.93
CA TYR A 79 12.69 -9.79 -6.22
C TYR A 79 13.80 -9.41 -7.18
N ASN A 80 13.55 -9.70 -8.47
CA ASN A 80 14.36 -9.22 -9.58
C ASN A 80 15.86 -9.50 -9.41
N GLN A 81 16.19 -10.64 -8.83
CA GLN A 81 17.55 -11.13 -8.64
C GLN A 81 17.59 -12.66 -8.72
N THR A 82 18.73 -13.22 -9.01
CA THR A 82 18.92 -14.68 -9.07
C THR A 82 18.87 -15.29 -7.67
N PRO A 83 18.14 -16.40 -7.48
CA PRO A 83 18.05 -17.07 -6.19
C PRO A 83 19.38 -17.73 -5.81
N ALA A 84 19.73 -17.67 -4.52
CA ALA A 84 20.71 -18.55 -3.91
C ALA A 84 20.10 -19.96 -3.70
N ALA A 85 20.88 -20.87 -3.13
CA ALA A 85 20.40 -22.24 -2.87
C ALA A 85 19.16 -22.23 -1.95
N ASN A 86 18.15 -23.00 -2.32
CA ASN A 86 16.88 -23.14 -1.62
C ASN A 86 16.08 -21.85 -1.44
N GLN A 87 16.20 -20.94 -2.42
CA GLN A 87 15.49 -19.66 -2.43
C GLN A 87 14.52 -19.57 -3.61
N THR A 88 13.53 -18.70 -3.44
CA THR A 88 12.53 -18.38 -4.44
C THR A 88 12.45 -16.88 -4.65
N MET A 89 12.54 -16.46 -5.90
CA MET A 89 12.46 -15.07 -6.33
C MET A 89 11.26 -14.85 -7.23
N VAL A 90 10.75 -13.63 -7.22
CA VAL A 90 9.75 -13.18 -8.16
C VAL A 90 10.34 -12.09 -9.05
N TRP A 91 10.14 -12.23 -10.34
CA TRP A 91 10.56 -11.27 -11.36
C TRP A 91 9.36 -10.54 -11.94
N SER A 92 9.50 -9.25 -12.14
CA SER A 92 8.49 -8.40 -12.78
C SER A 92 9.12 -7.27 -13.57
N GLY A 93 8.36 -6.66 -14.44
CA GLY A 93 8.69 -5.37 -15.03
C GLY A 93 8.64 -4.25 -13.99
N ARG A 94 8.79 -3.03 -14.45
CA ARG A 94 8.69 -1.81 -13.61
C ARG A 94 7.97 -0.69 -14.36
N TYR A 95 7.55 0.33 -13.64
CA TYR A 95 7.12 1.58 -14.26
C TYR A 95 8.27 2.58 -14.33
N SER A 96 8.22 3.44 -15.34
CA SER A 96 9.21 4.50 -15.52
C SER A 96 9.04 5.60 -14.48
N GLU A 97 10.13 5.99 -13.82
CA GLU A 97 10.18 7.17 -12.95
C GLU A 97 10.00 8.48 -13.73
N GLU A 98 10.55 8.54 -14.93
CA GLU A 98 10.54 9.74 -15.76
C GLU A 98 9.22 9.94 -16.48
N GLN A 99 8.54 8.84 -16.80
CA GLN A 99 7.28 8.83 -17.53
C GLN A 99 6.21 8.16 -16.67
N LEU A 100 5.69 8.89 -15.73
CA LEU A 100 4.67 8.42 -14.78
C LEU A 100 3.61 7.54 -15.48
N GLY A 101 3.64 6.26 -15.16
CA GLY A 101 2.67 5.30 -15.62
C GLY A 101 3.07 4.46 -16.85
N ASN A 102 4.23 4.66 -17.46
CA ASN A 102 4.68 3.79 -18.54
C ASN A 102 5.34 2.53 -17.98
N TYR A 103 4.75 1.39 -18.27
CA TYR A 103 5.32 0.09 -17.93
C TYR A 103 6.58 -0.16 -18.76
N ILE A 104 7.66 -0.52 -18.09
CA ILE A 104 8.91 -0.97 -18.71
C ILE A 104 8.99 -2.48 -18.59
N PRO A 105 8.92 -3.22 -19.70
CA PRO A 105 9.16 -4.65 -19.70
C PRO A 105 10.54 -4.98 -19.11
N ARG A 106 10.66 -6.14 -18.51
CA ARG A 106 11.94 -6.63 -17.97
C ARG A 106 12.41 -7.85 -18.75
N ASP A 107 13.59 -7.73 -19.33
CA ASP A 107 14.29 -8.89 -19.87
C ASP A 107 14.92 -9.66 -18.70
N VAL A 108 14.63 -10.95 -18.64
CA VAL A 108 15.15 -11.88 -17.64
C VAL A 108 15.82 -13.03 -18.37
N SER A 109 17.07 -13.33 -17.99
CA SER A 109 17.79 -14.51 -18.46
C SER A 109 18.51 -15.14 -17.27
N THR A 110 18.35 -16.42 -17.10
CA THR A 110 18.86 -17.18 -15.95
C THR A 110 19.25 -18.60 -16.33
N ASN A 111 20.01 -19.26 -15.46
CA ASN A 111 20.36 -20.66 -15.61
C ASN A 111 19.29 -21.62 -15.06
N ASN A 112 18.36 -21.11 -14.25
CA ASN A 112 17.26 -21.86 -13.68
C ASN A 112 16.02 -21.80 -14.58
N ASP A 113 15.00 -22.56 -14.24
CA ASP A 113 13.71 -22.46 -14.89
C ASP A 113 12.97 -21.21 -14.36
N LEU A 114 12.40 -20.44 -15.30
CA LEU A 114 11.48 -19.34 -15.06
C LEU A 114 10.07 -19.84 -15.34
N TYR A 115 9.22 -19.79 -14.33
CA TYR A 115 7.81 -20.12 -14.42
C TYR A 115 7.04 -18.83 -14.67
N ILE A 116 6.64 -18.59 -15.92
CA ILE A 116 6.00 -17.35 -16.34
C ILE A 116 4.51 -17.43 -16.07
N VAL A 117 4.00 -16.52 -15.27
CA VAL A 117 2.61 -16.45 -14.85
C VAL A 117 1.92 -15.32 -15.59
N GLU A 118 0.79 -15.63 -16.22
CA GLU A 118 -0.16 -14.65 -16.74
C GLU A 118 -1.19 -14.33 -15.63
N TYR A 119 -1.40 -13.06 -15.35
CA TYR A 119 -2.43 -12.64 -14.40
C TYR A 119 -3.82 -13.02 -14.91
N ALA A 120 -4.61 -13.72 -14.08
CA ALA A 120 -6.00 -14.04 -14.40
C ALA A 120 -6.91 -12.79 -14.31
N GLU A 121 -6.54 -11.85 -13.43
CA GLU A 121 -7.19 -10.56 -13.27
C GLU A 121 -6.10 -9.51 -13.19
N LEU A 122 -5.97 -8.73 -14.23
CA LEU A 122 -5.20 -7.52 -14.17
C LEU A 122 -5.99 -6.50 -13.34
N ALA A 123 -5.41 -6.07 -12.23
CA ALA A 123 -5.70 -4.75 -11.75
C ALA A 123 -5.22 -3.80 -12.85
N TYR A 124 -6.14 -3.33 -13.65
CA TYR A 124 -5.84 -2.62 -14.89
C TYR A 124 -5.20 -1.29 -14.56
N MET A 125 -3.96 -1.09 -14.96
CA MET A 125 -3.34 0.21 -14.93
C MET A 125 -3.47 0.86 -16.30
N ASN A 126 -4.32 1.84 -16.38
CA ASN A 126 -4.40 2.72 -17.52
C ASN A 126 -3.22 3.71 -17.46
N ASN A 127 -2.64 4.14 -18.58
CA ASN A 127 -1.48 5.02 -18.68
C ASN A 127 -1.81 6.52 -18.47
N SER A 128 -2.98 6.89 -17.98
CA SER A 128 -3.36 8.29 -17.76
C SER A 128 -3.38 8.63 -16.28
N ARG A 129 -3.18 9.87 -15.91
CA ARG A 129 -3.24 10.38 -14.54
C ARG A 129 -4.67 10.39 -13.96
N ASP A 130 -5.68 10.05 -14.75
CA ASP A 130 -7.10 10.15 -14.41
C ASP A 130 -7.66 8.90 -13.69
N TYR A 131 -6.83 8.15 -13.03
CA TYR A 131 -7.08 6.81 -12.51
C TYR A 131 -8.04 6.69 -11.35
N ALA A 132 -8.21 7.74 -10.61
CA ALA A 132 -8.93 7.68 -9.34
C ALA A 132 -10.45 7.47 -9.49
N TYR A 133 -10.97 7.47 -10.71
CA TYR A 133 -12.40 7.62 -10.93
C TYR A 133 -13.18 6.36 -11.33
N GLU A 134 -12.51 5.29 -11.73
CA GLU A 134 -13.22 4.13 -12.30
C GLU A 134 -13.22 2.85 -11.44
N GLY A 135 -12.90 2.95 -10.17
CA GLY A 135 -13.03 1.82 -9.23
C GLY A 135 -12.00 0.70 -9.43
N THR A 136 -10.94 0.97 -10.15
CA THR A 136 -9.85 0.03 -10.38
C THR A 136 -8.85 0.09 -9.23
N ILE A 137 -8.63 -1.02 -8.56
CA ILE A 137 -7.61 -1.15 -7.51
C ILE A 137 -6.26 -1.30 -8.20
N TYR A 138 -5.36 -0.37 -7.96
CA TYR A 138 -4.00 -0.46 -8.44
C TYR A 138 -3.15 -1.25 -7.46
N ALA A 139 -2.74 -2.43 -7.86
CA ALA A 139 -1.56 -3.01 -7.25
C ALA A 139 -0.33 -2.27 -7.83
N PRO A 140 0.52 -1.64 -7.00
CA PRO A 140 1.80 -1.14 -7.47
C PRO A 140 2.57 -2.26 -8.15
N VAL A 141 3.38 -1.95 -9.17
CA VAL A 141 4.06 -2.96 -9.99
C VAL A 141 4.98 -3.86 -9.19
N ASP A 142 5.51 -3.36 -8.10
CA ASP A 142 6.33 -4.11 -7.17
C ASP A 142 5.54 -4.64 -5.97
N SER A 143 4.24 -4.39 -5.89
CA SER A 143 3.36 -5.04 -4.94
C SER A 143 2.72 -6.22 -5.64
N PHE A 144 3.22 -7.38 -5.35
CA PHE A 144 2.69 -8.59 -5.95
C PHE A 144 1.49 -9.08 -5.15
N TYR A 145 0.33 -8.64 -5.56
CA TYR A 145 -0.83 -9.46 -5.49
C TYR A 145 -1.05 -9.98 -6.91
N GLY A 146 -0.48 -11.13 -7.19
CA GLY A 146 -0.60 -11.74 -8.51
C GLY A 146 -1.27 -13.08 -8.39
N ARG A 147 -2.40 -13.23 -9.07
CA ARG A 147 -3.11 -14.48 -9.21
C ARG A 147 -3.16 -14.83 -10.67
N GLY A 148 -2.71 -16.00 -11.01
CA GLY A 148 -2.70 -16.44 -12.39
C GLY A 148 -2.25 -17.88 -12.55
N ASN A 149 -2.17 -18.31 -13.80
CA ASN A 149 -1.69 -19.62 -14.13
C ASN A 149 -0.32 -19.52 -14.79
N ILE A 150 0.53 -20.50 -14.54
CA ILE A 150 1.80 -20.64 -15.25
C ILE A 150 1.48 -20.91 -16.72
N SER A 151 1.89 -19.99 -17.58
CA SER A 151 1.65 -20.05 -19.02
C SER A 151 2.79 -20.71 -19.78
N THR A 152 4.02 -20.52 -19.29
CA THR A 152 5.23 -20.97 -19.97
C THR A 152 6.35 -21.22 -18.96
N ILE A 153 7.23 -22.19 -19.26
CA ILE A 153 8.46 -22.43 -18.54
C ILE A 153 9.62 -22.23 -19.50
N GLY A 154 10.62 -21.45 -19.10
CA GLY A 154 11.79 -21.15 -19.94
C GLY A 154 12.96 -20.69 -19.10
N LYS A 155 14.04 -20.27 -19.75
CA LYS A 155 15.25 -19.72 -19.08
C LYS A 155 15.44 -18.24 -19.41
N GLU A 156 14.69 -17.73 -20.33
CA GLU A 156 14.70 -16.33 -20.75
C GLU A 156 13.29 -15.86 -21.13
N THR A 157 12.99 -14.63 -20.86
CA THR A 157 11.72 -13.99 -21.20
C THR A 157 11.83 -12.49 -21.17
N THR A 158 10.92 -11.80 -21.86
CA THR A 158 10.62 -10.39 -21.65
C THR A 158 9.29 -10.29 -20.93
N LEU A 159 9.30 -10.00 -19.64
CA LEU A 159 8.10 -9.84 -18.83
C LEU A 159 7.35 -8.58 -19.24
N LYS A 160 6.14 -8.76 -19.74
CA LYS A 160 5.22 -7.69 -20.18
C LYS A 160 4.26 -7.32 -19.05
N LEU A 161 3.53 -6.24 -19.26
CA LEU A 161 2.40 -5.89 -18.39
C LEU A 161 1.45 -7.10 -18.30
N GLY A 162 1.07 -7.47 -17.09
CA GLY A 162 0.23 -8.63 -16.86
C GLY A 162 0.98 -9.94 -16.65
N GLN A 163 2.29 -9.89 -16.58
CA GLN A 163 3.14 -11.06 -16.35
C GLN A 163 4.09 -10.83 -15.18
N PHE A 164 4.36 -11.91 -14.47
CA PHE A 164 5.51 -12.05 -13.59
C PHE A 164 6.13 -13.43 -13.79
N ALA A 165 7.33 -13.65 -13.27
CA ALA A 165 7.93 -14.96 -13.29
C ALA A 165 8.39 -15.37 -11.89
N ILE A 166 8.32 -16.67 -11.63
CA ILE A 166 8.87 -17.29 -10.44
C ILE A 166 10.17 -17.98 -10.87
N GLU A 167 11.25 -17.74 -10.14
CA GLU A 167 12.50 -18.47 -10.25
C GLU A 167 12.81 -19.10 -8.90
N THR A 168 13.04 -20.40 -8.85
CA THR A 168 13.30 -21.09 -7.60
C THR A 168 14.38 -22.16 -7.73
N THR A 169 15.16 -22.30 -6.67
CA THR A 169 16.09 -23.39 -6.46
C THR A 169 15.61 -24.36 -5.37
N ASN A 170 14.38 -24.16 -4.87
CA ASN A 170 13.73 -25.09 -3.96
C ASN A 170 13.15 -26.27 -4.74
N GLU A 171 13.67 -27.47 -4.54
CA GLU A 171 13.28 -28.66 -5.31
C GLU A 171 11.84 -29.12 -5.02
N GLU A 172 11.34 -28.92 -3.81
CA GLU A 172 9.95 -29.25 -3.49
C GLU A 172 8.99 -28.34 -4.25
N LEU A 173 9.27 -27.03 -4.26
CA LEU A 173 8.48 -26.06 -5.00
C LEU A 173 8.55 -26.32 -6.50
N LYS A 174 9.72 -26.62 -7.06
CA LYS A 174 9.86 -26.98 -8.48
C LYS A 174 8.96 -28.16 -8.87
N GLY A 175 8.86 -29.16 -7.99
CA GLY A 175 8.02 -30.33 -8.21
C GLY A 175 6.51 -30.04 -8.26
N LEU A 176 6.09 -28.84 -7.84
CA LEU A 176 4.70 -28.39 -7.84
C LEU A 176 4.38 -27.39 -8.97
N LEU A 177 5.39 -26.85 -9.63
CA LEU A 177 5.22 -25.84 -10.67
C LEU A 177 5.26 -26.48 -12.05
N ASP A 178 4.17 -26.34 -12.78
CA ASP A 178 4.04 -26.79 -14.19
C ASP A 178 3.09 -25.84 -14.94
N VAL A 179 3.09 -25.92 -16.27
CA VAL A 179 2.16 -25.14 -17.10
C VAL A 179 0.72 -25.48 -16.72
N GLY A 180 -0.08 -24.42 -16.54
CA GLY A 180 -1.47 -24.55 -16.11
C GLY A 180 -1.67 -24.48 -14.59
N VAL A 181 -0.63 -24.67 -13.79
CA VAL A 181 -0.74 -24.59 -12.32
C VAL A 181 -1.14 -23.17 -11.91
N LYS A 182 -2.13 -23.10 -11.03
CA LYS A 182 -2.59 -21.83 -10.45
C LYS A 182 -1.73 -21.43 -9.28
N VAL A 183 -1.21 -20.22 -9.35
CA VAL A 183 -0.38 -19.61 -8.32
C VAL A 183 -0.94 -18.27 -7.88
N ILE A 184 -0.76 -17.96 -6.61
CA ILE A 184 -1.03 -16.65 -6.03
C ILE A 184 0.25 -16.20 -5.32
N VAL A 185 0.72 -14.99 -5.63
CA VAL A 185 1.73 -14.30 -4.83
C VAL A 185 0.99 -13.36 -3.90
N GLU A 186 1.13 -13.56 -2.62
CA GLU A 186 0.34 -12.87 -1.60
C GLU A 186 1.24 -12.29 -0.52
N HIS A 187 0.98 -11.03 -0.18
CA HIS A 187 1.57 -10.39 0.99
C HIS A 187 0.81 -10.77 2.24
N GLN A 188 1.53 -11.11 3.29
CA GLN A 188 0.94 -11.39 4.60
C GLN A 188 1.66 -10.59 5.68
N TYR A 189 0.89 -10.04 6.61
CA TYR A 189 1.45 -9.50 7.84
C TYR A 189 1.98 -10.64 8.71
N ALA A 190 3.06 -10.39 9.43
CA ALA A 190 3.60 -11.37 10.37
C ALA A 190 2.62 -11.71 11.50
N GLN A 191 1.76 -10.77 11.85
CA GLN A 191 0.68 -10.96 12.81
C GLN A 191 -0.57 -11.49 12.09
N GLU A 192 -0.94 -12.73 12.35
CA GLU A 192 -2.02 -13.43 11.64
C GLU A 192 -3.38 -12.71 11.76
N SER A 193 -3.69 -12.12 12.92
CA SER A 193 -4.94 -11.36 13.12
C SER A 193 -5.10 -10.17 12.20
N VAL A 194 -3.99 -9.55 11.76
CA VAL A 194 -4.02 -8.43 10.82
C VAL A 194 -4.43 -8.90 9.42
N ASN A 195 -4.09 -10.13 9.04
CA ASN A 195 -4.46 -10.69 7.73
C ASN A 195 -5.97 -10.95 7.58
N THR A 196 -6.74 -10.84 8.66
CA THR A 196 -8.21 -10.99 8.63
C THR A 196 -8.94 -9.64 8.48
N LEU A 197 -8.22 -8.52 8.48
CA LEU A 197 -8.80 -7.20 8.40
C LEU A 197 -9.12 -6.80 6.95
N GLU A 198 -10.23 -6.11 6.76
CA GLU A 198 -10.61 -5.56 5.45
C GLU A 198 -9.82 -4.32 5.07
N SER A 199 -9.32 -3.58 6.07
CA SER A 199 -8.62 -2.32 5.84
C SER A 199 -7.44 -2.17 6.79
N VAL A 200 -6.28 -1.94 6.21
CA VAL A 200 -5.05 -1.54 6.90
C VAL A 200 -4.47 -0.36 6.13
N THR A 201 -4.01 0.64 6.84
CA THR A 201 -3.30 1.78 6.24
C THR A 201 -2.02 2.09 7.00
N GLY A 202 -1.06 2.68 6.30
CA GLY A 202 0.11 3.22 6.94
C GLY A 202 -0.20 4.50 7.71
N TYR A 203 0.66 4.87 8.65
CA TYR A 203 0.62 6.17 9.29
C TYR A 203 2.04 6.66 9.60
N HIS A 204 2.20 7.97 9.55
CA HIS A 204 3.49 8.60 9.84
C HIS A 204 3.68 8.80 11.35
N THR A 205 2.65 9.31 12.02
CA THR A 205 2.73 9.70 13.43
C THR A 205 1.42 9.39 14.14
N ASN A 206 1.54 8.91 15.38
CA ASN A 206 0.42 8.82 16.30
C ASN A 206 0.41 10.06 17.19
N HIS A 207 -0.66 10.84 17.14
CA HIS A 207 -0.84 12.05 17.95
C HIS A 207 -1.44 11.78 19.32
N VAL A 208 -2.45 10.90 19.35
CA VAL A 208 -3.21 10.55 20.55
C VAL A 208 -3.41 9.04 20.58
N LYS A 209 -3.19 8.43 21.72
CA LYS A 209 -3.44 7.00 21.93
C LYS A 209 -4.19 6.79 23.23
N ASN A 210 -5.43 6.31 23.15
CA ASN A 210 -6.28 6.06 24.29
C ASN A 210 -6.42 7.26 25.26
N GLY A 211 -6.61 8.45 24.69
CA GLY A 211 -6.73 9.71 25.43
C GLY A 211 -5.41 10.34 25.87
N GLU A 212 -4.28 9.67 25.64
CA GLU A 212 -2.95 10.21 25.95
C GLU A 212 -2.33 10.90 24.74
N TYR A 213 -1.99 12.18 24.87
CA TYR A 213 -1.30 12.96 23.85
C TYR A 213 0.17 12.63 23.83
N LEU A 214 0.65 12.14 22.70
CA LEU A 214 2.04 11.72 22.58
C LEU A 214 2.94 12.92 22.28
N PRO A 215 4.17 12.95 22.82
CA PRO A 215 5.13 13.98 22.49
C PRO A 215 5.62 13.84 21.06
N LEU A 216 6.01 14.96 20.45
CA LEU A 216 6.73 14.93 19.19
C LEU A 216 8.01 14.11 19.36
N ARG A 217 8.24 13.17 18.44
CA ARG A 217 9.46 12.37 18.44
C ARG A 217 10.68 13.28 18.29
N GLU A 218 11.69 13.06 19.12
CA GLU A 218 12.96 13.80 19.01
C GLU A 218 13.59 13.61 17.61
N GLY A 219 14.02 14.72 17.02
CA GLY A 219 14.62 14.74 15.68
C GLY A 219 13.63 14.62 14.52
N ASP A 220 12.32 14.61 14.78
CA ASP A 220 11.29 14.63 13.73
C ASP A 220 11.16 16.03 13.13
N SER A 221 12.03 16.32 12.17
CA SER A 221 12.02 17.58 11.43
C SER A 221 10.76 17.73 10.56
N TYR A 222 10.13 16.63 10.19
CA TYR A 222 8.91 16.67 9.38
C TYR A 222 7.74 17.24 10.17
N ASN A 223 7.51 16.75 11.36
CA ASN A 223 6.38 17.17 12.19
C ASN A 223 6.63 18.45 13.00
N SER A 224 7.89 18.86 13.18
CA SER A 224 8.21 20.13 13.86
C SER A 224 7.81 21.38 13.05
N ASN A 225 7.66 21.25 11.74
CA ASN A 225 7.30 22.37 10.86
C ASN A 225 5.79 22.51 10.69
N THR A 226 5.37 23.76 10.40
CA THR A 226 4.00 24.07 9.98
C THR A 226 3.75 23.49 8.58
N ARG A 227 2.70 22.68 8.45
CA ARG A 227 2.29 22.09 7.16
C ARG A 227 0.86 21.57 7.19
N PRO A 228 0.21 21.40 6.05
CA PRO A 228 -1.02 20.64 5.93
C PRO A 228 -0.85 19.22 6.47
N ARG A 229 -1.88 18.68 7.11
CA ARG A 229 -1.88 17.34 7.68
C ARG A 229 -3.17 16.61 7.36
N SER A 230 -3.06 15.32 7.17
CA SER A 230 -4.15 14.38 6.96
C SER A 230 -4.18 13.42 8.15
N ILE A 231 -5.28 13.42 8.89
CA ILE A 231 -5.41 12.71 10.16
C ILE A 231 -6.72 11.94 10.18
N PHE A 232 -6.67 10.74 10.69
CA PHE A 232 -7.85 9.94 10.98
C PHE A 232 -7.82 9.46 12.43
N GLY A 233 -8.98 9.23 13.00
CA GLY A 233 -9.05 8.80 14.39
C GLY A 233 -10.46 8.49 14.85
N ILE A 234 -10.57 8.29 16.17
CA ILE A 234 -11.82 8.01 16.86
C ILE A 234 -11.92 8.86 18.12
N LYS A 235 -13.12 9.30 18.44
CA LYS A 235 -13.47 9.95 19.70
C LYS A 235 -13.77 8.91 20.77
N GLU A 236 -13.82 9.35 22.03
CA GLU A 236 -14.17 8.48 23.17
C GLU A 236 -15.56 7.85 23.02
N ASP A 237 -16.50 8.53 22.37
CA ASP A 237 -17.85 8.03 22.12
C ASP A 237 -17.94 7.00 20.97
N GLY A 238 -16.83 6.63 20.36
CA GLY A 238 -16.75 5.71 19.22
C GLY A 238 -16.97 6.36 17.86
N THR A 239 -17.12 7.68 17.77
CA THR A 239 -17.28 8.39 16.50
C THR A 239 -15.96 8.48 15.76
N TYR A 240 -15.88 7.91 14.55
CA TYR A 240 -14.75 8.08 13.64
C TYR A 240 -14.72 9.49 13.03
N PHE A 241 -13.52 10.01 12.85
CA PHE A 241 -13.34 11.29 12.17
C PHE A 241 -12.18 11.25 11.17
N LEU A 242 -12.29 12.11 10.16
CA LEU A 242 -11.22 12.48 9.27
C LEU A 242 -10.99 13.99 9.43
N MET A 243 -9.74 14.39 9.58
CA MET A 243 -9.36 15.79 9.73
C MET A 243 -8.25 16.13 8.76
N THR A 244 -8.41 17.24 8.05
CA THR A 244 -7.32 17.84 7.30
C THR A 244 -7.06 19.24 7.85
N THR A 245 -5.80 19.59 8.02
CA THR A 245 -5.39 20.97 8.26
C THR A 245 -4.94 21.56 6.94
N ARG A 246 -5.56 22.69 6.58
CA ARG A 246 -5.39 23.31 5.28
C ARG A 246 -4.28 24.35 5.29
N ASP A 247 -3.66 24.51 4.13
CA ASP A 247 -2.89 25.70 3.82
C ASP A 247 -3.80 26.94 3.73
N LYS A 248 -3.29 28.10 4.12
CA LYS A 248 -3.88 29.36 3.70
C LYS A 248 -3.54 29.58 2.25
N LEU A 249 -4.56 29.82 1.42
CA LEU A 249 -4.49 29.93 -0.04
C LEU A 249 -3.47 30.91 -0.61
N ASP A 250 -2.82 31.72 0.20
CA ASP A 250 -1.91 32.79 -0.22
C ASP A 250 -0.57 32.84 0.52
N THR A 251 -0.21 31.82 1.29
CA THR A 251 1.11 31.74 1.90
C THR A 251 1.72 30.36 1.74
N SER A 252 2.99 30.31 1.40
CA SER A 252 3.77 29.07 1.20
C SER A 252 4.00 28.25 2.48
N LEU A 253 3.34 28.54 3.59
CA LEU A 253 3.56 27.95 4.91
C LEU A 253 2.25 27.70 5.67
N GLY A 254 1.22 27.24 4.98
CA GLY A 254 -0.04 26.94 5.63
C GLY A 254 -0.07 25.59 6.34
N GLY A 255 -1.13 25.36 7.09
CA GLY A 255 -1.32 24.17 7.88
C GLY A 255 -1.10 24.40 9.37
N THR A 256 -0.63 23.38 10.09
CA THR A 256 -0.45 23.41 11.54
C THR A 256 0.90 22.82 11.95
N THR A 257 1.43 23.32 13.04
CA THR A 257 2.49 22.66 13.80
C THR A 257 1.95 21.43 14.50
N TYR A 258 2.82 20.57 15.01
CA TYR A 258 2.43 19.39 15.80
C TYR A 258 1.59 19.77 17.03
N THR A 259 2.01 20.82 17.75
CA THR A 259 1.31 21.31 18.96
C THR A 259 -0.07 21.88 18.64
N GLU A 260 -0.18 22.67 17.58
CA GLU A 260 -1.49 23.20 17.14
C GLU A 260 -2.42 22.07 16.69
N THR A 261 -1.89 21.05 16.02
CA THR A 261 -2.64 19.84 15.64
C THR A 261 -3.19 19.14 16.88
N ASN A 262 -2.35 18.94 17.90
CA ASN A 262 -2.79 18.32 19.15
C ASN A 262 -3.85 19.18 19.87
N ALA A 263 -3.73 20.49 19.87
CA ALA A 263 -4.74 21.39 20.44
C ALA A 263 -6.10 21.30 19.69
N ILE A 264 -6.07 21.13 18.37
CA ILE A 264 -7.30 20.94 17.58
C ILE A 264 -7.92 19.56 17.91
N LEU A 265 -7.09 18.52 17.98
CA LEU A 265 -7.55 17.18 18.34
C LEU A 265 -8.17 17.12 19.73
N ASP A 266 -7.57 17.84 20.70
CA ASP A 266 -8.10 17.99 22.05
C ASP A 266 -9.45 18.71 22.07
N TYR A 267 -9.58 19.80 21.33
CA TYR A 267 -10.84 20.55 21.20
C TYR A 267 -11.99 19.69 20.65
N TYR A 268 -11.69 18.69 19.82
CA TYR A 268 -12.66 17.78 19.23
C TYR A 268 -12.78 16.42 19.94
N ASP A 269 -12.23 16.28 21.14
CA ASP A 269 -12.30 15.09 21.99
C ASP A 269 -11.74 13.83 21.30
N ALA A 270 -10.60 13.96 20.60
CA ALA A 270 -9.95 12.82 19.98
C ALA A 270 -9.41 11.86 21.04
N TYR A 271 -9.82 10.60 20.96
CA TYR A 271 -9.36 9.54 21.86
C TYR A 271 -8.15 8.80 21.31
N THR A 272 -8.15 8.53 20.00
CA THR A 272 -7.00 7.98 19.28
C THR A 272 -6.93 8.62 17.89
N ALA A 273 -5.75 9.11 17.51
CA ALA A 273 -5.57 9.83 16.25
C ALA A 273 -4.20 9.55 15.60
N TYR A 274 -4.23 9.22 14.34
CA TYR A 274 -3.06 8.93 13.51
C TYR A 274 -2.97 9.93 12.37
N GLN A 275 -1.78 10.48 12.18
CA GLN A 275 -1.46 11.27 11.00
C GLN A 275 -0.97 10.33 9.91
N ASP A 276 -1.64 10.37 8.78
CA ASP A 276 -1.28 9.63 7.59
C ASP A 276 -0.14 10.31 6.85
N ASP A 277 -0.42 11.43 6.19
CA ASP A 277 0.58 12.21 5.46
C ASP A 277 0.39 13.72 5.72
N GLY A 278 1.15 14.53 4.99
CA GLY A 278 1.10 15.99 5.09
C GLY A 278 1.69 16.68 3.86
N GLY A 279 1.71 18.00 3.90
CA GLY A 279 2.22 18.81 2.80
C GLY A 279 1.35 18.69 1.54
N GLY A 280 1.97 18.63 0.38
CA GLY A 280 1.30 18.55 -0.91
C GLY A 280 0.49 17.27 -1.18
N SER A 281 0.63 16.28 -0.30
CA SER A 281 -0.17 15.06 -0.39
C SER A 281 -1.58 15.18 0.20
N VAL A 282 -1.86 16.27 0.93
CA VAL A 282 -3.16 16.44 1.62
C VAL A 282 -4.21 16.93 0.66
N THR A 283 -5.24 16.11 0.47
CA THR A 283 -6.47 16.47 -0.25
C THR A 283 -7.67 15.92 0.50
N ALA A 284 -8.72 16.69 0.60
CA ALA A 284 -9.99 16.25 1.13
C ALA A 284 -11.13 16.60 0.18
N ILE A 285 -12.00 15.64 -0.04
CA ILE A 285 -13.21 15.80 -0.83
C ILE A 285 -14.44 15.45 -0.01
N TYR A 286 -15.53 16.11 -0.30
CA TYR A 286 -16.81 15.90 0.35
C TYR A 286 -17.89 15.66 -0.71
N ARG A 287 -18.68 14.61 -0.50
CA ARG A 287 -19.86 14.38 -1.33
C ARG A 287 -21.04 15.17 -0.78
N ASN A 288 -21.44 16.20 -1.49
CA ASN A 288 -22.53 17.07 -1.10
C ASN A 288 -23.92 16.39 -1.23
N ASN A 289 -24.97 17.09 -0.81
CA ASN A 289 -26.32 16.54 -0.81
C ASN A 289 -26.90 16.31 -2.23
N SER A 290 -26.32 16.92 -3.27
CA SER A 290 -26.70 16.68 -4.66
C SER A 290 -26.01 15.44 -5.25
N GLY A 291 -25.10 14.82 -4.51
CA GLY A 291 -24.31 13.67 -4.95
C GLY A 291 -23.02 14.05 -5.68
N SER A 292 -22.77 15.34 -5.89
CA SER A 292 -21.50 15.84 -6.45
C SER A 292 -20.38 15.86 -5.42
N PHE A 293 -19.14 15.89 -5.88
CA PHE A 293 -17.97 15.99 -5.02
C PHE A 293 -17.45 17.43 -5.01
N ASP A 294 -17.25 17.96 -3.82
CA ASP A 294 -16.61 19.25 -3.59
C ASP A 294 -15.23 19.02 -2.96
N VAL A 295 -14.21 19.68 -3.49
CA VAL A 295 -12.88 19.70 -2.91
C VAL A 295 -12.89 20.69 -1.75
N VAL A 296 -12.63 20.22 -0.53
CA VAL A 296 -12.60 21.03 0.69
C VAL A 296 -11.18 21.34 1.16
N SER A 297 -10.21 20.56 0.69
CA SER A 297 -8.78 20.85 0.86
C SER A 297 -8.06 20.43 -0.41
N GLU A 298 -7.38 21.39 -1.04
CA GLU A 298 -6.57 21.16 -2.25
C GLU A 298 -5.12 20.90 -1.86
N SER A 299 -4.36 20.24 -2.76
CA SER A 299 -2.92 20.10 -2.63
C SER A 299 -2.24 21.48 -2.57
N CYS A 300 -1.25 21.64 -1.70
CA CYS A 300 -0.46 22.86 -1.61
C CYS A 300 0.73 22.89 -2.58
N ASP A 301 0.93 21.89 -3.40
CA ASP A 301 2.01 21.85 -4.38
C ASP A 301 1.70 22.77 -5.57
N PRO A 302 2.47 23.85 -5.82
CA PRO A 302 2.18 24.80 -6.87
C PRO A 302 2.21 24.14 -8.26
N GLY A 303 1.13 24.30 -9.01
CA GLY A 303 1.05 23.88 -10.42
C GLY A 303 1.08 22.37 -10.64
N VAL A 304 0.90 21.58 -9.62
CA VAL A 304 0.85 20.12 -9.69
C VAL A 304 -0.60 19.68 -9.48
N THR A 305 -1.13 18.96 -10.46
CA THR A 305 -2.31 18.12 -10.25
C THR A 305 -2.01 17.13 -9.14
N GLU A 306 -3.02 16.74 -8.38
CA GLU A 306 -2.90 15.81 -7.27
C GLU A 306 -2.03 14.61 -7.60
N ARG A 307 -1.14 14.28 -6.66
CA ARG A 307 -0.30 13.08 -6.76
C ARG A 307 -1.11 11.85 -6.38
N ASN A 308 -0.82 10.74 -7.04
CA ASN A 308 -1.26 9.44 -6.52
C ASN A 308 -0.49 9.11 -5.25
N ILE A 309 -1.19 8.77 -4.19
CA ILE A 309 -0.62 8.38 -2.90
C ILE A 309 -1.24 7.08 -2.46
#